data_37030b26be97b409cb347a43c124cc44
#
_entry.id   37030b26be97b409cb347a43c124cc44
#
_cell.length_a   1.000
_cell.length_b   1.000
_cell.length_c   1.000
_cell.angle_alpha   90.00
_cell.angle_beta   90.00
_cell.angle_gamma   90.00
#
_symmetry.space_group_name_H-M   'P 1'
#
loop_
_entity.id
_entity.type
_entity.pdbx_description
1 polymer ?
#
loop_
_entity_poly.entity_id
_entity_poly.type
_entity_poly.pdbx_seq_one_letter_code
_entity_poly.pdbx_strand_id
1 'polypeptide(L)'
;MKNVFISPYRFYFVFLAILLTFCTLGGRLLHLQVWQSDKYTNLASNARKNFIHEEARRGDIVDRKGSLLATTRSVVVLGVDPHSFKEKDSKKLKQLAVLLDLESEKVEESVRRKFIHSGNGVTAMKPIRWVKLKDEVDDSTYRKILKLGIDGVYGNYKHSRLYPNQNFASHVLGYVNKEGNACMGIELMADYYLRGQDGWRESERDGRRREMPQFRSVEFDAREGLSVELSIDRVVQERVEQEVSRIMDEFSPVSVSIIVSEPRTGEILAMANGPSFDPNLFNDVPLENHRNRCLTDLYEPGSTFKIIPVGAALNEKILRTDDIIDCSVSTYQKGKKRLRLPKDHHPLGKISLHQVVQKSSNRGAAQVGLRLGPERLYSYCRAFGFGERTNLGLLGERKGTLHKPSNWDGLTITRLPMGHAVSVTPMQVHGSMCAVANGGIMMRPSLIRRVFDEESKTVIPFKPRAVRRVIDEQVADELSEMLVSVVGPEGTARSAMIQGYQVAGKTGTTQKIIDGKYSNTHHVASFSGFFPADNPRAVITVVVDEPKMKKGRLGYGGSVAGPSFKNIASRLITYLGIQPRPKELSLIRDQKLGL
;
A
#
# COMPACT_ATOMS: atom_id res chain seq x y z
N MET A 1 -16.15 31.39 -99.64
CA MET A 1 -16.47 31.57 -98.24
C MET A 1 -17.95 31.30 -98.04
N LYS A 2 -18.38 30.17 -97.39
CA LYS A 2 -19.80 29.91 -97.08
C LYS A 2 -20.17 30.73 -95.85
N ASN A 3 -20.98 31.77 -96.04
CA ASN A 3 -21.56 32.45 -94.91
C ASN A 3 -22.55 31.55 -94.20
N VAL A 4 -22.15 31.05 -93.03
CA VAL A 4 -23.03 30.28 -92.13
C VAL A 4 -23.95 31.28 -91.46
N PHE A 5 -25.16 31.56 -92.06
CA PHE A 5 -26.20 32.29 -91.40
C PHE A 5 -26.71 31.46 -90.20
N ILE A 6 -26.29 31.86 -89.02
CA ILE A 6 -26.83 31.30 -87.79
C ILE A 6 -28.27 31.93 -87.64
N SER A 7 -29.26 31.04 -87.72
CA SER A 7 -30.67 31.50 -87.56
C SER A 7 -30.83 32.22 -86.17
N PRO A 8 -31.38 33.44 -86.14
CA PRO A 8 -31.54 34.18 -84.87
C PRO A 8 -32.32 33.41 -83.81
N TYR A 9 -33.24 32.53 -84.21
CA TYR A 9 -33.94 31.64 -83.29
C TYR A 9 -33.04 30.68 -82.54
N ARG A 10 -32.00 30.19 -83.13
CA ARG A 10 -31.03 29.32 -82.47
C ARG A 10 -30.17 30.06 -81.43
N PHE A 11 -29.89 31.33 -81.72
CA PHE A 11 -29.18 32.22 -80.82
C PHE A 11 -30.03 32.50 -79.58
N TYR A 12 -31.29 32.91 -79.79
CA TYR A 12 -32.23 33.14 -78.67
C TYR A 12 -32.49 31.88 -77.85
N PHE A 13 -32.61 30.74 -78.49
CA PHE A 13 -32.80 29.47 -77.77
C PHE A 13 -31.59 29.14 -76.86
N VAL A 14 -30.37 29.27 -77.37
CA VAL A 14 -29.14 29.06 -76.57
C VAL A 14 -29.04 30.09 -75.43
N PHE A 15 -29.32 31.37 -75.73
CA PHE A 15 -29.35 32.45 -74.76
C PHE A 15 -30.37 32.17 -73.64
N LEU A 16 -31.59 31.80 -74.01
CA LEU A 16 -32.61 31.42 -73.02
C LEU A 16 -32.24 30.22 -72.17
N ALA A 17 -31.66 29.18 -72.78
CA ALA A 17 -31.15 27.99 -72.06
C ALA A 17 -30.07 28.36 -71.04
N ILE A 18 -29.13 29.24 -71.44
CA ILE A 18 -28.10 29.75 -70.55
C ILE A 18 -28.67 30.54 -69.40
N LEU A 19 -29.61 31.48 -69.72
CA LEU A 19 -30.28 32.29 -68.71
C LEU A 19 -31.07 31.48 -67.71
N LEU A 20 -31.78 30.44 -68.17
CA LEU A 20 -32.56 29.53 -67.33
C LEU A 20 -31.63 28.69 -66.44
N THR A 21 -30.46 28.26 -66.94
CA THR A 21 -29.44 27.59 -66.17
C THR A 21 -28.89 28.51 -65.06
N PHE A 22 -28.60 29.77 -65.36
CA PHE A 22 -28.13 30.73 -64.35
C PHE A 22 -29.21 31.05 -63.32
N CYS A 23 -30.47 31.17 -63.70
CA CYS A 23 -31.59 31.39 -62.78
C CYS A 23 -31.78 30.17 -61.86
N THR A 24 -31.70 28.92 -62.36
CA THR A 24 -31.79 27.71 -61.53
C THR A 24 -30.60 27.57 -60.57
N LEU A 25 -29.39 27.87 -61.03
CA LEU A 25 -28.20 27.89 -60.16
C LEU A 25 -28.31 28.98 -59.09
N GLY A 26 -28.78 30.21 -59.48
CA GLY A 26 -29.02 31.29 -58.52
C GLY A 26 -30.11 30.95 -57.48
N GLY A 27 -31.22 30.36 -57.95
CA GLY A 27 -32.27 29.86 -57.06
C GLY A 27 -31.77 28.75 -56.10
N ARG A 28 -30.91 27.83 -56.62
CA ARG A 28 -30.28 26.78 -55.78
C ARG A 28 -29.31 27.38 -54.76
N LEU A 29 -28.53 28.38 -55.15
CA LEU A 29 -27.63 29.09 -54.24
C LEU A 29 -28.41 29.81 -53.12
N LEU A 30 -29.48 30.54 -53.47
CA LEU A 30 -30.37 31.15 -52.48
C LEU A 30 -31.01 30.14 -51.56
N HIS A 31 -31.48 29.02 -52.08
CA HIS A 31 -32.01 27.92 -51.25
C HIS A 31 -30.98 27.37 -50.26
N LEU A 32 -29.74 27.14 -50.67
CA LEU A 32 -28.68 26.62 -49.82
C LEU A 32 -28.18 27.68 -48.82
N GLN A 33 -28.02 28.95 -49.23
CA GLN A 33 -27.42 30.01 -48.42
C GLN A 33 -28.40 30.70 -47.48
N VAL A 34 -29.71 30.72 -47.82
CA VAL A 34 -30.73 31.39 -47.01
C VAL A 34 -31.60 30.37 -46.29
N TRP A 35 -32.32 29.47 -46.99
CA TRP A 35 -33.25 28.53 -46.36
C TRP A 35 -32.57 27.32 -45.66
N GLN A 36 -31.42 26.90 -46.14
CA GLN A 36 -30.67 25.79 -45.52
C GLN A 36 -29.37 26.23 -44.82
N SER A 37 -29.14 27.53 -44.68
CA SER A 37 -27.93 28.10 -44.09
C SER A 37 -27.66 27.50 -42.70
N ASP A 38 -28.65 27.54 -41.80
CA ASP A 38 -28.53 27.04 -40.43
C ASP A 38 -28.20 25.54 -40.38
N LYS A 39 -28.84 24.77 -41.26
CA LYS A 39 -28.56 23.32 -41.34
C LYS A 39 -27.11 23.04 -41.73
N TYR A 40 -26.61 23.70 -42.77
CA TYR A 40 -25.24 23.44 -43.24
C TYR A 40 -24.19 24.09 -42.34
N THR A 41 -24.49 25.23 -41.73
CA THR A 41 -23.65 25.85 -40.70
C THR A 41 -23.52 24.94 -39.49
N ASN A 42 -24.61 24.36 -38.97
CA ASN A 42 -24.60 23.43 -37.87
C ASN A 42 -23.88 22.13 -38.22
N LEU A 43 -24.05 21.58 -39.42
CA LEU A 43 -23.32 20.40 -39.88
C LEU A 43 -21.81 20.66 -40.00
N ALA A 44 -21.43 21.83 -40.54
CA ALA A 44 -20.04 22.24 -40.66
C ALA A 44 -19.40 22.50 -39.28
N SER A 45 -20.11 23.16 -38.37
CA SER A 45 -19.67 23.40 -37.00
C SER A 45 -19.48 22.08 -36.27
N ASN A 46 -20.47 21.19 -36.33
CA ASN A 46 -20.36 19.88 -35.69
C ASN A 46 -19.21 19.03 -36.26
N ALA A 47 -18.93 19.11 -37.56
CA ALA A 47 -17.81 18.42 -38.20
C ALA A 47 -16.44 19.02 -37.81
N ARG A 48 -16.39 20.29 -37.44
CA ARG A 48 -15.18 20.99 -36.98
C ARG A 48 -14.99 20.95 -35.49
N LYS A 49 -16.08 20.81 -34.71
CA LYS A 49 -16.02 20.74 -33.24
C LYS A 49 -15.08 19.64 -32.77
N ASN A 50 -14.24 20.02 -31.85
CA ASN A 50 -13.27 19.13 -31.22
C ASN A 50 -13.25 19.36 -29.72
N PHE A 51 -13.49 18.27 -28.98
CA PHE A 51 -13.29 18.26 -27.54
C PHE A 51 -11.87 17.78 -27.25
N ILE A 52 -11.09 18.64 -26.63
CA ILE A 52 -9.74 18.32 -26.17
C ILE A 52 -9.84 18.11 -24.67
N HIS A 53 -9.55 16.90 -24.26
CA HIS A 53 -9.44 16.51 -22.86
C HIS A 53 -8.03 16.81 -22.37
N GLU A 54 -7.90 17.46 -21.24
CA GLU A 54 -6.64 17.79 -20.60
C GLU A 54 -6.55 17.01 -19.28
N GLU A 55 -5.69 15.98 -19.25
CA GLU A 55 -5.52 15.17 -18.06
C GLU A 55 -4.83 15.97 -16.96
N ALA A 56 -5.41 15.97 -15.74
CA ALA A 56 -4.79 16.55 -14.57
C ALA A 56 -3.56 15.72 -14.15
N ARG A 57 -2.49 16.41 -13.76
CA ARG A 57 -1.34 15.74 -13.17
C ARG A 57 -1.70 15.23 -11.78
N ARG A 58 -1.46 13.95 -11.52
CA ARG A 58 -1.66 13.34 -10.21
C ARG A 58 -0.60 13.85 -9.23
N GLY A 59 -1.02 14.27 -8.03
CA GLY A 59 -0.17 14.84 -6.98
C GLY A 59 0.90 13.87 -6.47
N ASP A 60 1.93 14.41 -5.85
CA ASP A 60 3.06 13.65 -5.37
C ASP A 60 2.77 13.01 -4.00
N ILE A 61 3.43 11.88 -3.71
CA ILE A 61 3.46 11.27 -2.38
C ILE A 61 4.88 11.41 -1.83
N VAL A 62 5.00 11.99 -0.63
CA VAL A 62 6.27 12.20 0.03
C VAL A 62 6.29 11.56 1.42
N ASP A 63 7.49 11.29 1.93
CA ASP A 63 7.68 10.83 3.31
C ASP A 63 7.53 11.99 4.31
N ARG A 64 7.62 11.70 5.60
CA ARG A 64 7.48 12.70 6.68
C ARG A 64 8.55 13.82 6.67
N LYS A 65 9.58 13.72 5.85
CA LYS A 65 10.66 14.69 5.65
C LYS A 65 10.68 15.33 4.28
N GLY A 66 9.63 15.07 3.47
CA GLY A 66 9.50 15.60 2.12
C GLY A 66 10.26 14.80 1.05
N SER A 67 10.82 13.62 1.37
CA SER A 67 11.48 12.77 0.36
C SER A 67 10.43 12.17 -0.57
N LEU A 68 10.65 12.27 -1.88
CA LEU A 68 9.73 11.80 -2.90
C LEU A 68 9.60 10.26 -2.90
N LEU A 69 8.37 9.76 -2.80
CA LEU A 69 8.03 8.33 -2.82
C LEU A 69 7.28 7.92 -4.10
N ALA A 70 6.38 8.77 -4.58
CA ALA A 70 5.69 8.57 -5.85
C ALA A 70 5.43 9.93 -6.51
N THR A 71 5.60 9.99 -7.84
CA THR A 71 5.38 11.21 -8.64
C THR A 71 4.73 10.87 -9.97
N THR A 72 4.31 11.90 -10.69
CA THR A 72 3.77 11.78 -12.04
C THR A 72 4.72 12.46 -13.02
N ARG A 73 5.15 11.71 -14.03
CA ARG A 73 5.98 12.22 -15.12
C ARG A 73 5.18 12.29 -16.42
N SER A 74 5.53 13.22 -17.28
CA SER A 74 5.05 13.27 -18.65
C SER A 74 5.87 12.30 -19.51
N VAL A 75 5.19 11.41 -20.20
CA VAL A 75 5.79 10.45 -21.15
C VAL A 75 5.06 10.56 -22.48
N VAL A 76 5.70 10.06 -23.54
CA VAL A 76 5.12 10.05 -24.87
C VAL A 76 4.72 8.63 -25.25
N VAL A 77 3.46 8.43 -25.59
CA VAL A 77 2.99 7.22 -26.25
C VAL A 77 3.26 7.37 -27.73
N LEU A 78 4.25 6.64 -28.23
CA LEU A 78 4.70 6.74 -29.62
C LEU A 78 3.94 5.77 -30.51
N GLY A 79 3.50 6.24 -31.65
CA GLY A 79 2.86 5.43 -32.66
C GLY A 79 3.19 5.90 -34.08
N VAL A 80 2.69 5.16 -35.04
CA VAL A 80 2.83 5.47 -36.47
C VAL A 80 1.48 5.39 -37.18
N ASP A 81 1.21 6.32 -38.08
CA ASP A 81 0.18 6.18 -39.11
C ASP A 81 0.76 5.44 -40.32
N PRO A 82 0.39 4.16 -40.53
CA PRO A 82 0.94 3.36 -41.67
C PRO A 82 0.58 3.93 -43.04
N HIS A 83 -0.46 4.77 -43.16
CA HIS A 83 -0.85 5.38 -44.42
C HIS A 83 -0.03 6.63 -44.75
N SER A 84 0.52 7.29 -43.74
CA SER A 84 1.36 8.48 -43.89
C SER A 84 2.84 8.13 -44.03
N PHE A 85 3.23 6.88 -43.71
CA PHE A 85 4.61 6.41 -43.85
C PHE A 85 5.04 6.34 -45.32
N LYS A 86 6.25 6.80 -45.61
CA LYS A 86 6.85 6.78 -46.95
C LYS A 86 8.03 5.80 -47.02
N GLU A 87 8.12 5.01 -48.11
CA GLU A 87 9.17 4.01 -48.29
C GLU A 87 10.60 4.60 -48.26
N LYS A 88 10.78 5.87 -48.61
CA LYS A 88 12.09 6.56 -48.52
C LYS A 88 12.65 6.56 -47.11
N ASP A 89 11.79 6.45 -46.07
CA ASP A 89 12.16 6.49 -44.67
C ASP A 89 12.48 5.09 -44.10
N SER A 90 12.33 4.01 -44.88
CA SER A 90 12.59 2.62 -44.42
C SER A 90 13.99 2.44 -43.82
N LYS A 91 15.03 3.13 -44.36
CA LYS A 91 16.39 3.07 -43.81
C LYS A 91 16.52 3.63 -42.41
N LYS A 92 15.60 4.55 -42.01
CA LYS A 92 15.57 5.18 -40.67
C LYS A 92 14.90 4.30 -39.63
N LEU A 93 14.11 3.27 -40.03
CA LEU A 93 13.40 2.37 -39.11
C LEU A 93 14.36 1.62 -38.18
N LYS A 94 15.55 1.25 -38.64
CA LYS A 94 16.59 0.64 -37.81
C LYS A 94 17.06 1.58 -36.71
N GLN A 95 17.25 2.86 -37.03
CA GLN A 95 17.61 3.87 -36.02
C GLN A 95 16.47 4.12 -35.03
N LEU A 96 15.22 4.13 -35.53
CA LEU A 96 14.03 4.21 -34.66
C LEU A 96 13.95 3.01 -33.71
N ALA A 97 14.17 1.79 -34.21
CA ALA A 97 14.17 0.57 -33.42
C ALA A 97 15.21 0.61 -32.27
N VAL A 98 16.44 1.06 -32.60
CA VAL A 98 17.51 1.24 -31.57
C VAL A 98 17.14 2.28 -30.53
N LEU A 99 16.57 3.44 -30.92
CA LEU A 99 16.15 4.47 -29.98
C LEU A 99 14.99 4.01 -29.07
N LEU A 100 14.17 3.08 -29.56
CA LEU A 100 13.04 2.54 -28.82
C LEU A 100 13.39 1.26 -28.03
N ASP A 101 14.60 0.73 -28.21
CA ASP A 101 14.96 -0.59 -27.66
C ASP A 101 13.95 -1.67 -28.08
N LEU A 102 13.66 -1.71 -29.39
CA LEU A 102 12.75 -2.68 -30.01
C LEU A 102 13.45 -3.42 -31.14
N GLU A 103 12.96 -4.62 -31.44
CA GLU A 103 13.39 -5.38 -32.60
C GLU A 103 12.97 -4.66 -33.91
N SER A 104 13.90 -4.51 -34.86
CA SER A 104 13.65 -3.81 -36.13
C SER A 104 12.45 -4.40 -36.88
N GLU A 105 12.29 -5.72 -36.84
CA GLU A 105 11.20 -6.45 -37.50
C GLU A 105 9.81 -6.05 -36.94
N LYS A 106 9.68 -5.89 -35.64
CA LYS A 106 8.43 -5.43 -35.01
C LYS A 106 8.06 -4.00 -35.41
N VAL A 107 9.06 -3.14 -35.53
CA VAL A 107 8.85 -1.76 -36.00
C VAL A 107 8.42 -1.76 -37.46
N GLU A 108 9.05 -2.52 -38.31
CA GLU A 108 8.69 -2.66 -39.74
C GLU A 108 7.30 -3.26 -39.93
N GLU A 109 6.94 -4.29 -39.18
CA GLU A 109 5.60 -4.89 -39.20
C GLU A 109 4.54 -3.85 -38.81
N SER A 110 4.78 -3.09 -37.74
CA SER A 110 3.86 -2.06 -37.27
C SER A 110 3.63 -0.97 -38.31
N VAL A 111 4.67 -0.54 -38.99
CA VAL A 111 4.62 0.48 -40.07
C VAL A 111 3.88 -0.02 -41.30
N ARG A 112 3.95 -1.32 -41.61
CA ARG A 112 3.29 -1.93 -42.77
C ARG A 112 1.84 -2.35 -42.52
N ARG A 113 1.38 -2.37 -41.27
CA ARG A 113 0.05 -2.82 -40.87
C ARG A 113 -1.05 -1.79 -41.16
N LYS A 114 -1.43 -1.69 -42.45
CA LYS A 114 -2.40 -0.67 -42.93
C LYS A 114 -3.87 -0.98 -42.64
N PHE A 115 -4.22 -2.25 -42.47
CA PHE A 115 -5.61 -2.69 -42.33
C PHE A 115 -5.79 -3.72 -41.21
N ILE A 116 -6.98 -3.76 -40.62
CA ILE A 116 -7.40 -4.76 -39.65
C ILE A 116 -8.68 -5.44 -40.13
N HIS A 117 -8.79 -6.75 -39.94
CA HIS A 117 -10.04 -7.48 -40.20
C HIS A 117 -11.09 -7.15 -39.13
N SER A 118 -12.28 -6.74 -39.55
CA SER A 118 -13.41 -6.54 -38.65
C SER A 118 -14.01 -7.91 -38.30
N GLY A 119 -13.98 -8.29 -37.01
CA GLY A 119 -14.32 -9.64 -36.52
C GLY A 119 -15.77 -10.10 -36.57
N ASN A 120 -16.67 -9.41 -37.29
CA ASN A 120 -18.10 -9.75 -37.35
C ASN A 120 -18.55 -10.27 -38.73
N GLY A 121 -17.88 -11.28 -39.27
CA GLY A 121 -18.37 -12.00 -40.46
C GLY A 121 -18.49 -11.19 -41.77
N VAL A 122 -18.16 -9.91 -41.77
CA VAL A 122 -18.12 -9.03 -42.93
C VAL A 122 -16.67 -8.81 -43.32
N THR A 123 -16.33 -9.13 -44.54
CA THR A 123 -14.99 -8.99 -45.17
C THR A 123 -14.54 -7.52 -45.32
N ALA A 124 -14.98 -6.61 -44.47
CA ALA A 124 -14.61 -5.21 -44.54
C ALA A 124 -13.30 -4.96 -43.81
N MET A 125 -12.23 -4.70 -44.56
CA MET A 125 -10.97 -4.21 -44.03
C MET A 125 -11.12 -2.75 -43.60
N LYS A 126 -10.89 -2.47 -42.29
CA LYS A 126 -10.86 -1.09 -41.79
C LYS A 126 -9.42 -0.55 -41.85
N PRO A 127 -9.19 0.67 -42.38
CA PRO A 127 -7.87 1.27 -42.38
C PRO A 127 -7.43 1.63 -40.96
N ILE A 128 -6.22 1.27 -40.60
CA ILE A 128 -5.58 1.63 -39.34
C ILE A 128 -4.86 2.96 -39.55
N ARG A 129 -5.24 3.98 -38.76
CA ARG A 129 -4.63 5.31 -38.81
C ARG A 129 -3.57 5.52 -37.75
N TRP A 130 -3.46 4.59 -36.80
CA TRP A 130 -2.47 4.67 -35.74
C TRP A 130 -2.15 3.28 -35.17
N VAL A 131 -0.88 2.92 -35.18
CA VAL A 131 -0.35 1.71 -34.57
C VAL A 131 0.63 2.13 -33.50
N LYS A 132 0.38 1.70 -32.27
CA LYS A 132 1.27 1.97 -31.14
C LYS A 132 2.59 1.24 -31.32
N LEU A 133 3.72 1.95 -31.14
CA LEU A 133 5.08 1.41 -31.15
C LEU A 133 5.61 1.18 -29.73
N LYS A 134 5.50 2.18 -28.85
CA LYS A 134 5.96 2.10 -27.46
C LYS A 134 5.10 2.98 -26.56
N ASP A 135 4.81 2.49 -25.34
CA ASP A 135 3.92 3.17 -24.41
C ASP A 135 4.59 4.34 -23.66
N GLU A 136 5.83 4.19 -23.27
CA GLU A 136 6.52 5.17 -22.43
C GLU A 136 7.86 5.53 -23.03
N VAL A 137 7.87 6.61 -23.81
CA VAL A 137 9.09 7.20 -24.38
C VAL A 137 9.35 8.51 -23.62
N ASP A 138 10.55 8.67 -23.09
CA ASP A 138 10.94 9.91 -22.46
C ASP A 138 11.07 11.06 -23.49
N ASP A 139 10.88 12.30 -23.05
CA ASP A 139 10.88 13.46 -23.92
C ASP A 139 12.20 13.66 -24.66
N SER A 140 13.33 13.29 -24.05
CA SER A 140 14.66 13.40 -24.66
C SER A 140 14.81 12.43 -25.84
N THR A 141 14.34 11.21 -25.69
CA THR A 141 14.32 10.19 -26.75
C THR A 141 13.31 10.56 -27.84
N TYR A 142 12.13 11.07 -27.45
CA TYR A 142 11.14 11.54 -28.42
C TYR A 142 11.66 12.68 -29.30
N ARG A 143 12.37 13.66 -28.73
CA ARG A 143 13.02 14.72 -29.51
C ARG A 143 14.07 14.19 -30.48
N LYS A 144 14.81 13.14 -30.13
CA LYS A 144 15.73 12.46 -31.05
C LYS A 144 14.97 11.78 -32.20
N ILE A 145 13.85 11.13 -31.89
CA ILE A 145 12.99 10.50 -32.89
C ILE A 145 12.39 11.53 -33.86
N LEU A 146 11.92 12.66 -33.37
CA LEU A 146 11.42 13.74 -34.24
C LEU A 146 12.49 14.27 -35.22
N LYS A 147 13.76 14.33 -34.79
CA LYS A 147 14.89 14.73 -35.65
C LYS A 147 15.16 13.75 -36.80
N LEU A 148 14.75 12.48 -36.70
CA LEU A 148 14.83 11.53 -37.81
C LEU A 148 13.92 11.91 -38.97
N GLY A 149 12.85 12.70 -38.71
CA GLY A 149 11.91 13.17 -39.72
C GLY A 149 11.26 12.02 -40.50
N ILE A 150 10.74 11.01 -39.78
CA ILE A 150 10.02 9.88 -40.38
C ILE A 150 8.55 10.29 -40.54
N ASP A 151 8.07 10.31 -41.77
CA ASP A 151 6.68 10.64 -42.06
C ASP A 151 5.73 9.62 -41.41
N GLY A 152 4.71 10.11 -40.68
CA GLY A 152 3.71 9.28 -40.04
C GLY A 152 4.05 8.85 -38.62
N VAL A 153 5.29 9.03 -38.13
CA VAL A 153 5.66 8.75 -36.72
C VAL A 153 5.38 9.98 -35.86
N TYR A 154 4.54 9.82 -34.85
CA TYR A 154 4.21 10.86 -33.90
C TYR A 154 3.83 10.28 -32.53
N GLY A 155 3.87 11.09 -31.49
CA GLY A 155 3.53 10.68 -30.14
C GLY A 155 2.55 11.63 -29.50
N ASN A 156 1.78 11.09 -28.56
CA ASN A 156 0.87 11.82 -27.69
C ASN A 156 1.45 11.84 -26.28
N TYR A 157 1.50 12.99 -25.66
CA TYR A 157 1.88 13.12 -24.26
C TYR A 157 0.80 12.49 -23.37
N LYS A 158 1.23 11.76 -22.36
CA LYS A 158 0.41 11.14 -21.33
C LYS A 158 1.10 11.27 -19.99
N HIS A 159 0.31 11.38 -18.93
CA HIS A 159 0.83 11.27 -17.57
C HIS A 159 1.03 9.80 -17.19
N SER A 160 2.21 9.48 -16.65
CA SER A 160 2.55 8.14 -16.14
C SER A 160 3.01 8.25 -14.70
N ARG A 161 2.49 7.36 -13.83
CA ARG A 161 2.89 7.30 -12.43
C ARG A 161 4.26 6.64 -12.32
N LEU A 162 5.13 7.21 -11.49
CA LEU A 162 6.49 6.73 -11.26
C LEU A 162 6.75 6.55 -9.77
N TYR A 163 7.30 5.40 -9.42
CA TYR A 163 7.79 5.05 -8.09
C TYR A 163 9.32 4.97 -8.14
N PRO A 164 10.04 6.08 -7.84
CA PRO A 164 11.48 6.18 -8.13
C PRO A 164 12.33 5.23 -7.28
N ASN A 165 11.78 4.76 -6.17
CA ASN A 165 12.47 3.85 -5.25
C ASN A 165 12.06 2.37 -5.45
N GLN A 166 11.45 2.01 -6.62
CA GLN A 166 11.06 0.64 -6.98
C GLN A 166 10.16 -0.03 -5.91
N ASN A 167 10.60 -1.14 -5.32
CA ASN A 167 9.82 -1.92 -4.35
C ASN A 167 9.69 -1.27 -2.97
N PHE A 168 10.30 -0.09 -2.76
CA PHE A 168 10.25 0.62 -1.48
C PHE A 168 8.82 0.97 -1.07
N ALA A 169 8.43 0.60 0.14
CA ALA A 169 7.11 0.83 0.72
C ALA A 169 5.93 0.41 -0.18
N SER A 170 6.14 -0.55 -1.09
CA SER A 170 5.20 -0.93 -2.15
C SER A 170 3.79 -1.26 -1.62
N HIS A 171 3.69 -1.99 -0.50
CA HIS A 171 2.41 -2.36 0.11
C HIS A 171 1.70 -1.19 0.80
N VAL A 172 2.44 -0.13 1.14
CA VAL A 172 1.89 1.12 1.70
C VAL A 172 1.49 2.04 0.57
N LEU A 173 2.38 2.29 -0.38
CA LEU A 173 2.13 3.18 -1.51
C LEU A 173 1.01 2.63 -2.41
N GLY A 174 1.07 1.34 -2.73
CA GLY A 174 0.22 0.76 -3.75
C GLY A 174 0.68 1.13 -5.15
N TYR A 175 -0.24 1.09 -6.11
CA TYR A 175 0.05 1.45 -7.49
C TYR A 175 -1.18 1.98 -8.22
N VAL A 176 -0.89 2.68 -9.32
CA VAL A 176 -1.86 3.13 -10.32
C VAL A 176 -1.67 2.26 -11.57
N ASN A 177 -2.75 1.73 -12.13
CA ASN A 177 -2.68 0.90 -13.33
C ASN A 177 -2.43 1.73 -14.60
N LYS A 178 -2.28 1.05 -15.74
CA LYS A 178 -1.98 1.71 -17.03
C LYS A 178 -3.11 2.64 -17.52
N GLU A 179 -4.33 2.42 -17.04
CA GLU A 179 -5.51 3.25 -17.32
C GLU A 179 -5.62 4.48 -16.41
N GLY A 180 -4.68 4.68 -15.48
CA GLY A 180 -4.68 5.81 -14.53
C GLY A 180 -5.52 5.57 -13.27
N ASN A 181 -6.06 4.35 -13.06
CA ASN A 181 -6.86 4.04 -11.88
C ASN A 181 -5.99 3.59 -10.72
N ALA A 182 -6.22 4.16 -9.55
CA ALA A 182 -5.59 3.73 -8.31
C ALA A 182 -6.15 2.36 -7.87
N CYS A 183 -5.27 1.39 -7.59
CA CYS A 183 -5.67 0.01 -7.32
C CYS A 183 -5.58 -0.38 -5.85
N MET A 184 -4.59 0.14 -5.11
CA MET A 184 -4.38 -0.20 -3.72
C MET A 184 -3.52 0.85 -2.99
N GLY A 185 -3.28 0.63 -1.69
CA GLY A 185 -2.37 1.44 -0.89
C GLY A 185 -2.86 2.87 -0.68
N ILE A 186 -1.91 3.77 -0.46
CA ILE A 186 -2.15 5.22 -0.34
C ILE A 186 -2.69 5.79 -1.65
N GLU A 187 -2.24 5.26 -2.79
CA GLU A 187 -2.76 5.67 -4.09
C GLU A 187 -4.30 5.58 -4.12
N LEU A 188 -4.87 4.48 -3.64
CA LEU A 188 -6.32 4.30 -3.56
C LEU A 188 -6.94 5.06 -2.37
N MET A 189 -6.31 4.99 -1.20
CA MET A 189 -6.83 5.62 0.02
C MET A 189 -6.96 7.14 -0.12
N ALA A 190 -6.00 7.77 -0.79
CA ALA A 190 -5.93 9.21 -0.99
C ALA A 190 -6.32 9.64 -2.42
N ASP A 191 -6.92 8.75 -3.23
CA ASP A 191 -7.19 9.01 -4.65
C ASP A 191 -7.97 10.29 -4.89
N TYR A 192 -8.95 10.58 -4.05
CA TYR A 192 -9.75 11.81 -4.11
C TYR A 192 -8.90 13.09 -4.12
N TYR A 193 -7.79 13.09 -3.35
CA TYR A 193 -6.88 14.24 -3.28
C TYR A 193 -5.84 14.20 -4.40
N LEU A 194 -5.30 13.00 -4.66
CA LEU A 194 -4.16 12.82 -5.57
C LEU A 194 -4.53 12.98 -7.05
N ARG A 195 -5.71 12.51 -7.48
CA ARG A 195 -6.03 12.42 -8.92
C ARG A 195 -6.24 13.76 -9.65
N GLY A 196 -6.52 14.83 -8.88
CA GLY A 196 -6.88 16.12 -9.48
C GLY A 196 -8.25 16.13 -10.16
N GLN A 197 -8.46 17.10 -11.01
CA GLN A 197 -9.67 17.26 -11.81
C GLN A 197 -9.28 17.58 -13.23
N ASP A 198 -9.62 16.70 -14.15
CA ASP A 198 -9.33 16.89 -15.58
C ASP A 198 -10.02 18.13 -16.14
N GLY A 199 -9.30 18.80 -17.02
CA GLY A 199 -9.82 19.90 -17.81
C GLY A 199 -10.38 19.43 -19.15
N TRP A 200 -11.11 20.30 -19.79
CA TRP A 200 -11.56 20.10 -21.16
C TRP A 200 -11.79 21.44 -21.83
N ARG A 201 -11.57 21.47 -23.16
CA ARG A 201 -11.88 22.63 -23.96
C ARG A 201 -12.54 22.23 -25.26
N GLU A 202 -13.52 23.03 -25.66
CA GLU A 202 -14.18 22.91 -26.94
C GLU A 202 -13.56 23.94 -27.91
N SER A 203 -13.05 23.45 -29.04
CA SER A 203 -12.46 24.27 -30.08
C SER A 203 -12.85 23.71 -31.45
N GLU A 204 -12.51 24.44 -32.54
CA GLU A 204 -12.63 23.92 -33.89
C GLU A 204 -11.27 23.47 -34.44
N ARG A 205 -11.28 22.53 -35.40
CA ARG A 205 -10.10 22.04 -36.13
C ARG A 205 -10.14 22.54 -37.59
N ASP A 206 -8.95 22.88 -38.10
CA ASP A 206 -8.77 23.15 -39.53
C ASP A 206 -8.86 21.85 -40.36
N GLY A 207 -8.85 21.97 -41.70
CA GLY A 207 -8.86 20.85 -42.63
C GLY A 207 -7.62 19.91 -42.50
N ARG A 208 -6.59 20.31 -41.76
CA ARG A 208 -5.41 19.53 -41.42
C ARG A 208 -5.47 18.97 -39.98
N ARG A 209 -6.63 19.07 -39.33
CA ARG A 209 -6.92 18.63 -37.96
C ARG A 209 -6.14 19.38 -36.87
N ARG A 210 -5.61 20.58 -37.15
CA ARG A 210 -4.96 21.41 -36.12
C ARG A 210 -6.02 22.28 -35.43
N GLU A 211 -5.90 22.45 -34.14
CA GLU A 211 -6.75 23.33 -33.35
C GLU A 211 -6.68 24.77 -33.86
N MET A 212 -7.83 25.42 -33.93
CA MET A 212 -7.96 26.84 -34.25
C MET A 212 -8.30 27.60 -32.94
N PRO A 213 -7.30 28.17 -32.23
CA PRO A 213 -7.50 28.80 -30.90
C PRO A 213 -8.55 29.92 -30.89
N GLN A 214 -8.75 30.62 -32.01
CA GLN A 214 -9.75 31.69 -32.13
C GLN A 214 -11.20 31.21 -32.08
N PHE A 215 -11.44 29.90 -32.17
CA PHE A 215 -12.76 29.27 -32.07
C PHE A 215 -12.93 28.43 -30.79
N ARG A 216 -12.19 28.74 -29.75
CA ARG A 216 -12.43 28.16 -28.41
C ARG A 216 -13.74 28.77 -27.88
N SER A 217 -14.70 27.90 -27.55
CA SER A 217 -16.03 28.34 -27.08
C SER A 217 -16.17 28.18 -25.56
N VAL A 218 -15.63 27.11 -24.99
CA VAL A 218 -15.65 26.82 -23.56
C VAL A 218 -14.31 26.18 -23.17
N GLU A 219 -13.76 26.62 -22.02
CA GLU A 219 -12.52 26.11 -21.48
C GLU A 219 -12.66 25.91 -19.97
N PHE A 220 -12.32 24.73 -19.51
CA PHE A 220 -12.16 24.42 -18.11
C PHE A 220 -10.73 23.88 -17.92
N ASP A 221 -9.91 24.65 -17.25
CA ASP A 221 -8.54 24.28 -16.97
C ASP A 221 -8.47 23.05 -16.07
N ALA A 222 -7.53 22.16 -16.36
CA ALA A 222 -7.21 21.06 -15.48
C ALA A 222 -6.72 21.59 -14.13
N ARG A 223 -7.18 20.98 -13.04
CA ARG A 223 -6.68 21.25 -11.69
C ARG A 223 -5.83 20.09 -11.22
N GLU A 224 -4.57 20.35 -11.00
CA GLU A 224 -3.63 19.32 -10.55
C GLU A 224 -4.04 18.72 -9.21
N GLY A 225 -3.66 17.46 -8.99
CA GLY A 225 -3.90 16.76 -7.75
C GLY A 225 -3.07 17.33 -6.60
N LEU A 226 -3.65 17.32 -5.40
CA LEU A 226 -2.95 17.68 -4.19
C LEU A 226 -1.94 16.60 -3.82
N SER A 227 -0.85 17.00 -3.18
CA SER A 227 0.19 16.10 -2.71
C SER A 227 -0.09 15.61 -1.29
N VAL A 228 0.43 14.42 -0.95
CA VAL A 228 0.20 13.76 0.33
C VAL A 228 1.52 13.50 1.04
N GLU A 229 1.64 14.00 2.28
CA GLU A 229 2.76 13.70 3.18
C GLU A 229 2.38 12.53 4.08
N LEU A 230 3.17 11.46 4.02
CA LEU A 230 3.00 10.28 4.85
C LEU A 230 3.71 10.43 6.20
N SER A 231 3.29 9.60 7.17
CA SER A 231 4.03 9.39 8.42
C SER A 231 5.25 8.47 8.25
N ILE A 232 5.33 7.75 7.14
CA ILE A 232 6.48 6.92 6.81
C ILE A 232 7.77 7.75 6.84
N ASP A 233 8.77 7.23 7.54
CA ASP A 233 10.13 7.78 7.53
C ASP A 233 10.99 6.91 6.61
N ARG A 234 11.53 7.51 5.56
CA ARG A 234 12.31 6.79 4.55
C ARG A 234 13.45 5.98 5.14
N VAL A 235 14.16 6.54 6.12
CA VAL A 235 15.30 5.85 6.75
C VAL A 235 14.83 4.65 7.57
N VAL A 236 13.73 4.81 8.32
CA VAL A 236 13.16 3.72 9.12
C VAL A 236 12.64 2.62 8.21
N GLN A 237 11.89 2.97 7.16
CA GLN A 237 11.32 2.02 6.19
C GLN A 237 12.43 1.21 5.49
N GLU A 238 13.48 1.88 5.02
CA GLU A 238 14.61 1.21 4.37
C GLU A 238 15.28 0.18 5.29
N ARG A 239 15.47 0.52 6.58
CA ARG A 239 16.05 -0.43 7.55
C ARG A 239 15.14 -1.62 7.80
N VAL A 240 13.83 -1.39 7.84
CA VAL A 240 12.84 -2.46 8.01
C VAL A 240 12.82 -3.38 6.79
N GLU A 241 12.87 -2.84 5.58
CA GLU A 241 12.91 -3.64 4.35
C GLU A 241 14.19 -4.45 4.19
N GLN A 242 15.35 -3.88 4.57
CA GLN A 242 16.60 -4.62 4.64
C GLN A 242 16.50 -5.81 5.60
N GLU A 243 15.81 -5.62 6.74
CA GLU A 243 15.61 -6.71 7.70
C GLU A 243 14.61 -7.75 7.17
N VAL A 244 13.54 -7.33 6.46
CA VAL A 244 12.63 -8.25 5.75
C VAL A 244 13.40 -9.11 4.76
N SER A 245 14.24 -8.50 3.90
CA SER A 245 15.06 -9.22 2.93
C SER A 245 16.00 -10.22 3.62
N ARG A 246 16.68 -9.80 4.70
CA ARG A 246 17.55 -10.68 5.48
C ARG A 246 16.80 -11.90 6.02
N ILE A 247 15.59 -11.70 6.56
CA ILE A 247 14.77 -12.81 7.08
C ILE A 247 14.33 -13.74 5.93
N MET A 248 13.92 -13.18 4.80
CA MET A 248 13.53 -13.97 3.61
C MET A 248 14.69 -14.83 3.11
N ASP A 249 15.90 -14.29 3.07
CA ASP A 249 17.09 -15.00 2.61
C ASP A 249 17.58 -16.05 3.62
N GLU A 250 17.61 -15.71 4.91
CA GLU A 250 18.16 -16.57 5.96
C GLU A 250 17.24 -17.73 6.33
N PHE A 251 15.93 -17.47 6.41
CA PHE A 251 14.96 -18.44 6.94
C PHE A 251 13.97 -18.95 5.89
N SER A 252 13.99 -18.44 4.66
CA SER A 252 13.07 -18.81 3.57
C SER A 252 11.61 -19.03 4.06
N PRO A 253 11.02 -18.08 4.78
CA PRO A 253 9.66 -18.20 5.31
C PRO A 253 8.63 -18.08 4.19
N VAL A 254 7.38 -18.40 4.48
CA VAL A 254 6.26 -18.12 3.59
C VAL A 254 6.05 -16.62 3.49
N SER A 255 6.15 -15.91 4.61
CA SER A 255 6.03 -14.44 4.62
C SER A 255 6.67 -13.82 5.86
N VAL A 256 6.94 -12.52 5.73
CA VAL A 256 7.41 -11.65 6.82
C VAL A 256 6.55 -10.40 6.87
N SER A 257 6.19 -9.95 8.05
CA SER A 257 5.51 -8.67 8.28
C SER A 257 6.21 -7.92 9.41
N ILE A 258 6.60 -6.67 9.16
CA ILE A 258 7.22 -5.80 10.16
C ILE A 258 6.51 -4.46 10.17
N ILE A 259 6.17 -3.98 11.38
CA ILE A 259 5.53 -2.69 11.61
C ILE A 259 6.33 -1.93 12.64
N VAL A 260 6.56 -0.65 12.38
CA VAL A 260 7.19 0.30 13.31
C VAL A 260 6.31 1.53 13.44
N SER A 261 5.98 1.93 14.67
CA SER A 261 5.20 3.14 14.91
C SER A 261 5.66 3.92 16.12
N GLU A 262 5.29 5.19 16.18
CA GLU A 262 5.38 6.04 17.35
C GLU A 262 4.12 5.86 18.22
N PRO A 263 4.23 5.31 19.44
CA PRO A 263 3.05 4.92 20.21
C PRO A 263 2.19 6.11 20.68
N ARG A 264 2.78 7.29 20.89
CA ARG A 264 2.08 8.48 21.39
C ARG A 264 1.18 9.13 20.35
N THR A 265 1.54 9.04 19.09
CA THR A 265 0.80 9.65 17.98
C THR A 265 -0.01 8.61 17.19
N GLY A 266 0.39 7.34 17.20
CA GLY A 266 -0.14 6.29 16.34
C GLY A 266 0.40 6.37 14.90
N GLU A 267 1.36 7.27 14.61
CA GLU A 267 1.98 7.38 13.29
C GLU A 267 2.78 6.12 12.96
N ILE A 268 2.51 5.53 11.80
CA ILE A 268 3.28 4.40 11.26
C ILE A 268 4.54 4.96 10.61
N LEU A 269 5.71 4.64 11.18
CA LEU A 269 7.00 5.07 10.65
C LEU A 269 7.53 4.15 9.56
N ALA A 270 7.17 2.86 9.64
CA ALA A 270 7.47 1.86 8.62
C ALA A 270 6.49 0.70 8.67
N MET A 271 6.19 0.15 7.49
CA MET A 271 5.39 -1.06 7.33
C MET A 271 5.88 -1.81 6.10
N ALA A 272 6.46 -2.99 6.30
CA ALA A 272 7.02 -3.78 5.22
C ALA A 272 6.56 -5.24 5.29
N ASN A 273 6.40 -5.85 4.12
CA ASN A 273 6.06 -7.25 3.96
C ASN A 273 7.03 -7.93 2.99
N GLY A 274 7.28 -9.20 3.22
CA GLY A 274 7.96 -10.10 2.29
C GLY A 274 7.04 -11.27 1.93
N PRO A 275 6.97 -11.70 0.64
CA PRO A 275 7.61 -11.08 -0.52
C PRO A 275 7.02 -9.71 -0.90
N SER A 276 7.84 -8.84 -1.50
CA SER A 276 7.44 -7.51 -1.98
C SER A 276 7.33 -7.47 -3.52
N PHE A 277 6.94 -6.33 -4.08
CA PHE A 277 6.82 -6.11 -5.52
C PHE A 277 7.25 -4.69 -5.90
N ASP A 278 7.61 -4.46 -7.17
CA ASP A 278 7.84 -3.12 -7.71
C ASP A 278 6.51 -2.56 -8.26
N PRO A 279 6.00 -1.43 -7.72
CA PRO A 279 4.78 -0.80 -8.23
C PRO A 279 4.86 -0.36 -9.71
N ASN A 280 6.06 -0.12 -10.24
CA ASN A 280 6.23 0.17 -11.66
C ASN A 280 6.01 -1.09 -12.55
N LEU A 281 6.23 -2.28 -11.98
CA LEU A 281 6.16 -3.59 -12.64
C LEU A 281 5.09 -4.50 -12.00
N PHE A 282 3.97 -3.91 -11.59
CA PHE A 282 2.94 -4.59 -10.80
C PHE A 282 2.35 -5.84 -11.49
N ASN A 283 2.37 -5.92 -12.82
CA ASN A 283 1.89 -7.08 -13.56
C ASN A 283 2.87 -8.27 -13.59
N ASP A 284 4.13 -8.08 -13.20
CA ASP A 284 5.19 -9.07 -13.37
C ASP A 284 5.26 -10.05 -12.18
N VAL A 285 4.42 -9.84 -11.16
CA VAL A 285 4.38 -10.66 -9.95
C VAL A 285 2.97 -11.22 -9.69
N PRO A 286 2.84 -12.36 -8.99
CA PRO A 286 1.55 -12.88 -8.58
C PRO A 286 0.77 -11.88 -7.69
N LEU A 287 -0.56 -11.84 -7.83
CA LEU A 287 -1.45 -10.99 -7.02
C LEU A 287 -1.29 -11.20 -5.51
N GLU A 288 -0.88 -12.39 -5.10
CA GLU A 288 -0.59 -12.74 -3.71
C GLU A 288 0.51 -11.84 -3.10
N ASN A 289 1.48 -11.39 -3.91
CA ASN A 289 2.56 -10.53 -3.47
C ASN A 289 2.12 -9.07 -3.27
N HIS A 290 0.96 -8.67 -3.81
CA HIS A 290 0.40 -7.33 -3.60
C HIS A 290 -0.26 -7.16 -2.23
N ARG A 291 -0.56 -8.26 -1.53
CA ARG A 291 -1.27 -8.21 -0.24
C ARG A 291 -0.44 -7.55 0.84
N ASN A 292 -1.00 -6.56 1.50
CA ASN A 292 -0.41 -6.02 2.73
C ASN A 292 -0.70 -6.98 3.89
N ARG A 293 0.20 -7.92 4.12
CA ARG A 293 0.05 -9.00 5.10
C ARG A 293 -0.04 -8.50 6.54
N CYS A 294 0.47 -7.31 6.83
CA CYS A 294 0.27 -6.66 8.13
C CYS A 294 -1.21 -6.48 8.49
N LEU A 295 -2.07 -6.35 7.47
CA LEU A 295 -3.50 -6.06 7.60
C LEU A 295 -4.41 -7.22 7.19
N THR A 296 -3.94 -8.10 6.31
CA THR A 296 -4.77 -9.14 5.67
C THR A 296 -4.58 -10.52 6.27
N ASP A 297 -3.38 -10.85 6.76
CA ASP A 297 -3.07 -12.19 7.23
C ASP A 297 -3.53 -12.38 8.66
N LEU A 298 -4.18 -13.52 8.88
CA LEU A 298 -4.75 -13.87 10.17
C LEU A 298 -3.98 -15.04 10.76
N TYR A 299 -3.62 -14.90 12.03
CA TYR A 299 -2.94 -15.96 12.79
C TYR A 299 -3.36 -15.95 14.27
N GLU A 300 -3.12 -17.00 14.99
CA GLU A 300 -3.27 -17.03 16.43
C GLU A 300 -2.04 -16.35 17.06
N PRO A 301 -2.19 -15.26 17.86
CA PRO A 301 -1.06 -14.46 18.33
C PRO A 301 -0.17 -15.18 19.36
N GLY A 302 -0.68 -16.25 19.97
CA GLY A 302 0.02 -16.97 21.01
C GLY A 302 0.43 -16.09 22.18
N SER A 303 1.63 -16.27 22.69
CA SER A 303 2.09 -15.62 23.93
C SER A 303 2.21 -14.10 23.86
N THR A 304 2.17 -13.44 22.69
CA THR A 304 2.08 -11.98 22.60
C THR A 304 0.75 -11.45 23.15
N PHE A 305 -0.27 -12.29 23.15
CA PHE A 305 -1.60 -11.95 23.66
C PHE A 305 -1.68 -11.91 25.21
N LYS A 306 -0.71 -12.48 25.93
CA LYS A 306 -0.76 -12.56 27.41
C LYS A 306 -0.80 -11.21 28.12
N ILE A 307 -0.39 -10.13 27.44
CA ILE A 307 -0.50 -8.77 27.96
C ILE A 307 -1.94 -8.37 28.26
N ILE A 308 -2.91 -8.92 27.52
CA ILE A 308 -4.33 -8.57 27.65
C ILE A 308 -4.90 -9.13 28.97
N PRO A 309 -4.91 -10.45 29.23
CA PRO A 309 -5.44 -10.99 30.47
C PRO A 309 -4.68 -10.50 31.71
N VAL A 310 -3.36 -10.31 31.61
CA VAL A 310 -2.57 -9.81 32.75
C VAL A 310 -2.88 -8.35 33.01
N GLY A 311 -2.87 -7.49 32.00
CA GLY A 311 -3.27 -6.09 32.15
C GLY A 311 -4.70 -5.93 32.66
N ALA A 312 -5.63 -6.76 32.17
CA ALA A 312 -7.00 -6.78 32.68
C ALA A 312 -7.07 -7.16 34.17
N ALA A 313 -6.33 -8.20 34.58
CA ALA A 313 -6.36 -8.65 35.99
C ALA A 313 -5.75 -7.63 36.96
N LEU A 314 -4.71 -6.93 36.55
CA LEU A 314 -4.11 -5.81 37.30
C LEU A 314 -5.08 -4.62 37.34
N ASN A 315 -5.67 -4.22 36.23
CA ASN A 315 -6.57 -3.09 36.11
C ASN A 315 -7.86 -3.28 36.93
N GLU A 316 -8.40 -4.49 36.98
CA GLU A 316 -9.53 -4.89 37.79
C GLU A 316 -9.15 -5.18 39.28
N LYS A 317 -7.86 -5.03 39.61
CA LYS A 317 -7.32 -5.32 40.97
C LYS A 317 -7.65 -6.75 41.46
N ILE A 318 -7.80 -7.71 40.52
CA ILE A 318 -8.04 -9.13 40.81
C ILE A 318 -6.76 -9.81 41.21
N LEU A 319 -5.63 -9.35 40.64
CA LEU A 319 -4.29 -9.83 40.93
C LEU A 319 -3.33 -8.65 41.07
N ARG A 320 -2.26 -8.88 41.84
CA ARG A 320 -1.08 -8.03 41.97
C ARG A 320 0.10 -8.68 41.27
N THR A 321 1.16 -7.93 41.00
CA THR A 321 2.36 -8.38 40.33
C THR A 321 3.10 -9.50 41.06
N ASP A 322 3.03 -9.52 42.41
CA ASP A 322 3.68 -10.46 43.31
C ASP A 322 2.79 -11.65 43.69
N ASP A 323 1.51 -11.67 43.33
CA ASP A 323 0.59 -12.77 43.64
C ASP A 323 1.08 -14.08 43.03
N ILE A 324 1.11 -15.12 43.91
CA ILE A 324 1.61 -16.46 43.54
C ILE A 324 0.53 -17.25 42.79
N ILE A 325 0.95 -17.81 41.66
CA ILE A 325 0.15 -18.69 40.80
C ILE A 325 0.82 -20.05 40.73
N ASP A 326 0.09 -21.12 41.09
CA ASP A 326 0.60 -22.49 41.01
C ASP A 326 0.52 -22.99 39.57
N CYS A 327 1.65 -22.96 38.87
CA CYS A 327 1.80 -23.46 37.51
C CYS A 327 2.17 -24.96 37.44
N SER A 328 2.29 -25.67 38.58
CA SER A 328 2.52 -27.12 38.61
C SER A 328 1.25 -27.91 38.29
N VAL A 329 0.08 -27.35 38.60
CA VAL A 329 -1.22 -28.03 38.45
C VAL A 329 -1.65 -28.14 36.99
N SER A 330 -2.20 -29.28 36.60
CA SER A 330 -2.72 -29.52 35.24
C SER A 330 -4.23 -29.27 35.08
N THR A 331 -4.90 -28.98 36.19
CA THR A 331 -6.35 -28.76 36.24
C THR A 331 -6.68 -27.63 37.22
N TYR A 332 -7.78 -26.95 36.96
CA TYR A 332 -8.32 -25.89 37.80
C TYR A 332 -9.74 -26.23 38.24
N GLN A 333 -10.03 -26.15 39.53
CA GLN A 333 -11.35 -26.43 40.08
C GLN A 333 -12.18 -25.12 40.05
N LYS A 334 -13.30 -25.12 39.33
CA LYS A 334 -14.25 -24.00 39.33
C LYS A 334 -15.64 -24.52 39.74
N GLY A 335 -15.96 -24.38 41.04
CA GLY A 335 -17.14 -25.01 41.61
C GLY A 335 -17.09 -26.52 41.49
N LYS A 336 -18.12 -27.14 40.88
CA LYS A 336 -18.18 -28.60 40.65
C LYS A 336 -17.44 -29.01 39.36
N LYS A 337 -17.00 -28.07 38.49
CA LYS A 337 -16.34 -28.39 37.22
C LYS A 337 -14.82 -28.38 37.40
N ARG A 338 -14.17 -29.38 36.82
CA ARG A 338 -12.72 -29.49 36.73
C ARG A 338 -12.27 -29.18 35.29
N LEU A 339 -11.54 -28.09 35.09
CA LEU A 339 -11.07 -27.62 33.79
C LEU A 339 -9.62 -28.02 33.56
N ARG A 340 -9.28 -28.54 32.37
CA ARG A 340 -7.91 -28.86 31.99
C ARG A 340 -7.15 -27.62 31.59
N LEU A 341 -6.01 -27.39 32.23
CA LEU A 341 -5.09 -26.30 31.89
C LEU A 341 -4.16 -26.69 30.72
N PRO A 342 -3.69 -25.71 29.92
CA PRO A 342 -2.69 -25.96 28.88
C PRO A 342 -1.36 -26.42 29.49
N LYS A 343 -0.46 -27.00 28.68
CA LYS A 343 0.88 -27.34 29.10
C LYS A 343 1.82 -26.15 28.95
N ASP A 344 2.77 -25.99 29.89
CA ASP A 344 3.91 -25.10 29.72
C ASP A 344 5.03 -25.85 28.95
N HIS A 345 5.93 -25.09 28.32
CA HIS A 345 7.08 -25.64 27.61
C HIS A 345 8.07 -26.33 28.58
N HIS A 346 8.21 -25.77 29.77
CA HIS A 346 9.02 -26.32 30.86
C HIS A 346 8.19 -26.40 32.14
N PRO A 347 8.44 -27.36 33.02
CA PRO A 347 7.79 -27.41 34.31
C PRO A 347 8.08 -26.15 35.13
N LEU A 348 7.02 -25.47 35.53
CA LEU A 348 7.08 -24.33 36.42
C LEU A 348 6.32 -24.68 37.70
N GLY A 349 6.86 -24.28 38.85
CA GLY A 349 6.23 -24.46 40.15
C GLY A 349 5.26 -23.32 40.47
N LYS A 350 5.29 -22.91 41.74
CA LYS A 350 4.60 -21.70 42.21
C LYS A 350 5.44 -20.50 41.85
N ILE A 351 4.91 -19.60 41.01
CA ILE A 351 5.61 -18.42 40.51
C ILE A 351 4.70 -17.19 40.65
N SER A 352 5.31 -16.00 40.73
CA SER A 352 4.55 -14.75 40.79
C SER A 352 3.89 -14.43 39.44
N LEU A 353 2.88 -13.55 39.43
CA LEU A 353 2.26 -13.05 38.21
C LEU A 353 3.31 -12.39 37.29
N HIS A 354 4.28 -11.67 37.85
CA HIS A 354 5.43 -11.12 37.14
C HIS A 354 6.18 -12.24 36.38
N GLN A 355 6.48 -13.34 37.08
CA GLN A 355 7.19 -14.49 36.50
C GLN A 355 6.32 -15.26 35.48
N VAL A 356 4.97 -15.23 35.59
CA VAL A 356 4.08 -15.79 34.57
C VAL A 356 4.29 -15.09 33.23
N VAL A 357 4.48 -13.76 33.22
CA VAL A 357 4.79 -12.99 32.00
C VAL A 357 6.23 -13.25 31.55
N GLN A 358 7.20 -13.19 32.46
CA GLN A 358 8.64 -13.37 32.21
C GLN A 358 8.96 -14.73 31.57
N LYS A 359 8.47 -15.82 32.20
CA LYS A 359 8.67 -17.19 31.73
C LYS A 359 7.63 -17.63 30.69
N SER A 360 6.66 -16.76 30.41
CA SER A 360 5.60 -17.02 29.43
C SER A 360 4.73 -18.25 29.73
N SER A 361 4.36 -18.47 31.03
CA SER A 361 3.56 -19.62 31.46
C SER A 361 2.18 -19.62 30.79
N ASN A 362 1.81 -20.71 30.14
CA ASN A 362 0.49 -20.97 29.59
C ASN A 362 -0.53 -21.29 30.70
N ARG A 363 -0.07 -22.11 31.69
CA ARG A 363 -0.91 -22.45 32.85
C ARG A 363 -1.22 -21.25 33.70
N GLY A 364 -0.21 -20.38 33.93
CA GLY A 364 -0.42 -19.11 34.64
C GLY A 364 -1.40 -18.20 33.92
N ALA A 365 -1.22 -17.96 32.62
CA ALA A 365 -2.14 -17.15 31.83
C ALA A 365 -3.57 -17.71 31.83
N ALA A 366 -3.75 -19.01 31.68
CA ALA A 366 -5.07 -19.65 31.74
C ALA A 366 -5.75 -19.42 33.10
N GLN A 367 -5.01 -19.50 34.22
CA GLN A 367 -5.53 -19.25 35.55
C GLN A 367 -5.92 -17.77 35.75
N VAL A 368 -5.16 -16.83 35.19
CA VAL A 368 -5.52 -15.39 35.14
C VAL A 368 -6.86 -15.20 34.42
N GLY A 369 -7.02 -15.80 33.24
CA GLY A 369 -8.28 -15.73 32.49
C GLY A 369 -9.47 -16.33 33.24
N LEU A 370 -9.26 -17.46 33.95
CA LEU A 370 -10.29 -18.08 34.78
C LEU A 370 -10.74 -17.21 35.97
N ARG A 371 -9.79 -16.45 36.57
CA ARG A 371 -10.09 -15.49 37.67
C ARG A 371 -10.81 -14.25 37.14
N LEU A 372 -10.47 -13.76 35.94
CA LEU A 372 -11.18 -12.66 35.27
C LEU A 372 -12.61 -13.03 34.92
N GLY A 373 -12.82 -14.25 34.47
CA GLY A 373 -14.10 -14.70 33.90
C GLY A 373 -14.29 -14.28 32.43
N PRO A 374 -15.28 -14.90 31.74
CA PRO A 374 -15.43 -14.75 30.31
C PRO A 374 -15.79 -13.31 29.86
N GLU A 375 -16.68 -12.66 30.58
CA GLU A 375 -17.19 -11.33 30.18
C GLU A 375 -16.10 -10.25 30.27
N ARG A 376 -15.36 -10.19 31.37
CA ARG A 376 -14.27 -9.24 31.53
C ARG A 376 -13.14 -9.52 30.53
N LEU A 377 -12.74 -10.78 30.38
CA LEU A 377 -11.71 -11.15 29.41
C LEU A 377 -12.09 -10.73 27.99
N TYR A 378 -13.33 -10.99 27.58
CA TYR A 378 -13.84 -10.57 26.26
C TYR A 378 -13.85 -9.04 26.12
N SER A 379 -14.32 -8.32 27.14
CA SER A 379 -14.39 -6.85 27.15
C SER A 379 -13.00 -6.23 26.96
N TYR A 380 -11.98 -6.73 27.68
CA TYR A 380 -10.61 -6.25 27.51
C TYR A 380 -10.01 -6.63 26.15
N CYS A 381 -10.30 -7.82 25.63
CA CYS A 381 -9.89 -8.16 24.26
C CYS A 381 -10.46 -7.14 23.26
N ARG A 382 -11.73 -6.76 23.41
CA ARG A 382 -12.37 -5.73 22.59
C ARG A 382 -11.74 -4.35 22.81
N ALA A 383 -11.48 -3.98 24.06
CA ALA A 383 -10.83 -2.72 24.40
C ALA A 383 -9.44 -2.59 23.74
N PHE A 384 -8.66 -3.65 23.71
CA PHE A 384 -7.37 -3.72 23.00
C PHE A 384 -7.48 -3.83 21.46
N GLY A 385 -8.70 -3.74 20.89
CA GLY A 385 -8.94 -3.66 19.45
C GLY A 385 -9.08 -5.00 18.72
N PHE A 386 -9.12 -6.13 19.44
CA PHE A 386 -9.29 -7.44 18.80
C PHE A 386 -10.73 -7.68 18.37
N GLY A 387 -10.92 -8.27 17.20
CA GLY A 387 -12.21 -8.46 16.57
C GLY A 387 -12.79 -7.20 15.91
N GLU A 388 -12.00 -6.12 15.80
CA GLU A 388 -12.32 -4.86 15.10
C GLU A 388 -11.25 -4.53 14.05
N ARG A 389 -11.59 -3.74 13.03
CA ARG A 389 -10.60 -3.13 12.16
C ARG A 389 -9.87 -2.02 12.90
N THR A 390 -8.59 -1.84 12.62
CA THR A 390 -7.81 -0.75 13.24
C THR A 390 -8.14 0.61 12.65
N ASN A 391 -8.85 0.62 11.50
CA ASN A 391 -9.23 1.79 10.73
C ASN A 391 -8.01 2.61 10.26
N LEU A 392 -6.95 1.91 9.87
CA LEU A 392 -5.80 2.53 9.20
C LEU A 392 -6.20 3.15 7.85
N GLY A 393 -7.21 2.58 7.19
CA GLY A 393 -7.79 3.09 5.95
C GLY A 393 -7.29 2.40 4.67
N LEU A 394 -6.29 1.54 4.76
CA LEU A 394 -5.84 0.75 3.60
C LEU A 394 -6.83 -0.37 3.27
N LEU A 395 -6.98 -0.65 1.98
CA LEU A 395 -7.87 -1.70 1.48
C LEU A 395 -7.43 -3.09 1.97
N GLY A 396 -8.41 -3.96 2.23
CA GLY A 396 -8.18 -5.35 2.60
C GLY A 396 -8.00 -5.60 4.10
N GLU A 397 -8.05 -4.57 4.95
CA GLU A 397 -7.92 -4.72 6.39
C GLU A 397 -8.96 -5.68 6.97
N ARG A 398 -8.50 -6.70 7.70
CA ARG A 398 -9.32 -7.71 8.36
C ARG A 398 -9.52 -7.41 9.84
N LYS A 399 -10.72 -7.72 10.35
CA LYS A 399 -11.07 -7.55 11.77
C LYS A 399 -10.60 -8.70 12.68
N GLY A 400 -10.12 -9.81 12.09
CA GLY A 400 -9.85 -11.03 12.84
C GLY A 400 -11.13 -11.71 13.35
N THR A 401 -10.95 -12.70 14.21
CA THR A 401 -12.05 -13.46 14.81
C THR A 401 -11.91 -13.48 16.33
N LEU A 402 -12.89 -12.95 17.04
CA LEU A 402 -13.02 -13.02 18.47
C LEU A 402 -14.48 -13.38 18.78
N HIS A 403 -14.72 -14.59 19.26
CA HIS A 403 -16.05 -15.06 19.57
C HIS A 403 -16.59 -14.44 20.87
N LYS A 404 -17.89 -14.13 20.90
CA LYS A 404 -18.58 -13.67 22.12
C LYS A 404 -18.60 -14.79 23.16
N PRO A 405 -18.63 -14.47 24.48
CA PRO A 405 -18.67 -15.47 25.54
C PRO A 405 -19.78 -16.51 25.43
N SER A 406 -20.94 -16.12 24.87
CA SER A 406 -22.06 -17.03 24.62
C SER A 406 -21.71 -18.18 23.66
N ASN A 407 -20.71 -17.99 22.83
CA ASN A 407 -20.28 -18.97 21.81
C ASN A 407 -19.00 -19.73 22.23
N TRP A 408 -18.53 -19.54 23.50
CA TRP A 408 -17.35 -20.25 23.98
C TRP A 408 -17.68 -21.68 24.36
N ASP A 409 -16.80 -22.59 23.96
CA ASP A 409 -16.78 -23.93 24.49
C ASP A 409 -16.13 -23.98 25.90
N GLY A 410 -16.10 -25.15 26.50
CA GLY A 410 -15.49 -25.32 27.82
C GLY A 410 -13.97 -25.07 27.88
N LEU A 411 -13.31 -24.98 26.71
CA LEU A 411 -11.85 -24.81 26.60
C LEU A 411 -11.45 -23.36 26.30
N THR A 412 -12.29 -22.58 25.64
CA THR A 412 -11.98 -21.21 25.20
C THR A 412 -11.45 -20.34 26.33
N ILE A 413 -12.06 -20.37 27.52
CA ILE A 413 -11.64 -19.57 28.68
C ILE A 413 -10.21 -19.90 29.16
N THR A 414 -9.68 -21.06 28.85
CA THR A 414 -8.31 -21.48 29.21
C THR A 414 -7.32 -21.33 28.04
N ARG A 415 -7.80 -21.14 26.81
CA ARG A 415 -6.99 -21.02 25.59
C ARG A 415 -6.82 -19.57 25.15
N LEU A 416 -7.88 -18.77 25.22
CA LEU A 416 -7.85 -17.37 24.86
C LEU A 416 -6.78 -16.56 25.60
N PRO A 417 -6.58 -16.73 26.94
CA PRO A 417 -5.54 -15.99 27.67
C PRO A 417 -4.11 -16.23 27.19
N MET A 418 -3.86 -17.33 26.51
CA MET A 418 -2.55 -17.62 25.92
C MET A 418 -2.48 -17.34 24.42
N GLY A 419 -3.54 -16.72 23.84
CA GLY A 419 -3.60 -16.29 22.45
C GLY A 419 -3.99 -17.38 21.45
N HIS A 420 -4.77 -18.39 21.89
CA HIS A 420 -5.43 -19.38 21.05
C HIS A 420 -6.95 -19.16 21.07
N ALA A 421 -7.67 -19.78 20.14
CA ALA A 421 -9.11 -19.57 19.94
C ALA A 421 -9.45 -18.10 19.57
N VAL A 422 -8.50 -17.38 19.04
CA VAL A 422 -8.62 -16.02 18.49
C VAL A 422 -7.73 -15.91 17.25
N SER A 423 -8.22 -15.19 16.26
CA SER A 423 -7.47 -14.96 15.01
C SER A 423 -7.32 -13.46 14.81
N VAL A 424 -6.08 -12.99 14.61
CA VAL A 424 -5.73 -11.57 14.64
C VAL A 424 -4.80 -11.22 13.47
N THR A 425 -4.74 -9.92 13.12
CA THR A 425 -3.74 -9.41 12.20
C THR A 425 -2.47 -8.98 12.94
N PRO A 426 -1.30 -8.93 12.28
CA PRO A 426 -0.10 -8.31 12.85
C PRO A 426 -0.33 -6.89 13.35
N MET A 427 -1.15 -6.10 12.64
CA MET A 427 -1.49 -4.73 13.03
C MET A 427 -2.29 -4.65 14.34
N GLN A 428 -3.19 -5.59 14.61
CA GLN A 428 -3.92 -5.65 15.89
C GLN A 428 -2.97 -5.97 17.07
N VAL A 429 -2.04 -6.90 16.88
CA VAL A 429 -1.01 -7.20 17.90
C VAL A 429 -0.13 -5.98 18.13
N HIS A 430 0.28 -5.31 17.06
CA HIS A 430 1.07 -4.09 17.11
C HIS A 430 0.33 -2.98 17.90
N GLY A 431 -0.94 -2.72 17.56
CA GLY A 431 -1.76 -1.72 18.24
C GLY A 431 -1.95 -2.01 19.73
N SER A 432 -2.08 -3.29 20.12
CA SER A 432 -2.18 -3.66 21.53
C SER A 432 -0.89 -3.37 22.32
N MET A 433 0.27 -3.59 21.71
CA MET A 433 1.57 -3.24 22.31
C MET A 433 1.77 -1.72 22.36
N CYS A 434 1.31 -0.99 21.33
CA CYS A 434 1.32 0.48 21.33
C CYS A 434 0.48 1.06 22.49
N ALA A 435 -0.66 0.45 22.82
CA ALA A 435 -1.48 0.91 23.92
C ALA A 435 -0.74 0.76 25.26
N VAL A 436 -0.02 -0.34 25.49
CA VAL A 436 0.83 -0.51 26.68
C VAL A 436 1.96 0.53 26.69
N ALA A 437 2.68 0.67 25.57
CA ALA A 437 3.76 1.64 25.43
C ALA A 437 3.33 3.11 25.57
N ASN A 438 2.04 3.40 25.45
CA ASN A 438 1.44 4.74 25.54
C ASN A 438 0.62 4.95 26.82
N GLY A 439 1.06 4.36 27.94
CA GLY A 439 0.39 4.53 29.23
C GLY A 439 -1.08 4.09 29.22
N GLY A 440 -1.40 3.02 28.50
CA GLY A 440 -2.74 2.44 28.40
C GLY A 440 -3.69 3.14 27.43
N ILE A 441 -3.24 4.08 26.63
CA ILE A 441 -4.08 4.81 25.65
C ILE A 441 -3.84 4.22 24.24
N MET A 442 -4.90 3.70 23.65
CA MET A 442 -4.90 3.26 22.26
C MET A 442 -5.09 4.45 21.34
N MET A 443 -4.14 4.64 20.43
CA MET A 443 -4.20 5.64 19.37
C MET A 443 -4.73 5.01 18.08
N ARG A 444 -5.43 5.82 17.26
CA ARG A 444 -5.75 5.42 15.90
C ARG A 444 -4.47 5.41 15.07
N PRO A 445 -4.13 4.29 14.41
CA PRO A 445 -2.97 4.28 13.52
C PRO A 445 -3.19 5.21 12.33
N SER A 446 -2.12 5.90 11.90
CA SER A 446 -2.18 6.86 10.80
C SER A 446 -0.98 6.70 9.87
N LEU A 447 -1.25 6.86 8.56
CA LEU A 447 -0.23 6.90 7.50
C LEU A 447 -0.13 8.27 6.85
N ILE A 448 -1.15 9.13 6.96
CA ILE A 448 -1.17 10.46 6.35
C ILE A 448 -1.01 11.50 7.44
N ARG A 449 -0.10 12.45 7.25
CA ARG A 449 0.15 13.59 8.13
C ARG A 449 -0.56 14.86 7.64
N ARG A 450 -0.51 15.10 6.33
CA ARG A 450 -1.20 16.22 5.70
C ARG A 450 -1.39 16.02 4.20
N VAL A 451 -2.35 16.74 3.67
CA VAL A 451 -2.51 16.98 2.24
C VAL A 451 -2.12 18.44 1.99
N PHE A 452 -1.34 18.71 0.96
CA PHE A 452 -0.79 20.02 0.66
C PHE A 452 -0.82 20.32 -0.85
N ASP A 453 -0.82 21.59 -1.21
CA ASP A 453 -0.81 22.09 -2.58
C ASP A 453 0.63 22.21 -3.14
N GLU A 454 0.75 22.72 -4.36
CA GLU A 454 2.04 22.92 -5.04
C GLU A 454 2.96 23.89 -4.31
N GLU A 455 2.40 24.88 -3.60
CA GLU A 455 3.16 25.85 -2.80
C GLU A 455 3.58 25.25 -1.43
N SER A 456 3.35 23.95 -1.22
CA SER A 456 3.60 23.23 0.05
C SER A 456 2.74 23.72 1.22
N LYS A 457 1.66 24.47 0.95
CA LYS A 457 0.70 24.90 1.95
C LYS A 457 -0.23 23.77 2.34
N THR A 458 -0.35 23.55 3.64
CA THR A 458 -1.25 22.50 4.15
C THR A 458 -2.71 22.86 3.90
N VAL A 459 -3.40 22.01 3.12
CA VAL A 459 -4.83 22.09 2.85
C VAL A 459 -5.61 21.33 3.92
N ILE A 460 -5.16 20.11 4.25
CA ILE A 460 -5.80 19.26 5.26
C ILE A 460 -4.75 18.68 6.19
N PRO A 461 -4.73 19.04 7.49
CA PRO A 461 -3.88 18.40 8.49
C PRO A 461 -4.56 17.15 9.07
N PHE A 462 -3.80 16.08 9.27
CA PHE A 462 -4.24 14.89 9.99
C PHE A 462 -3.57 14.88 11.37
N LYS A 463 -4.38 15.06 12.43
CA LYS A 463 -3.88 15.11 13.81
C LYS A 463 -3.97 13.72 14.46
N PRO A 464 -3.02 13.37 15.36
CA PRO A 464 -3.11 12.18 16.19
C PRO A 464 -4.44 12.11 16.94
N ARG A 465 -5.06 10.93 16.98
CA ARG A 465 -6.36 10.71 17.60
C ARG A 465 -6.31 9.55 18.59
N ALA A 466 -6.55 9.83 19.85
CA ALA A 466 -6.81 8.80 20.85
C ALA A 466 -8.18 8.15 20.59
N VAL A 467 -8.22 6.82 20.65
CA VAL A 467 -9.45 6.03 20.48
C VAL A 467 -10.11 5.80 21.84
N ARG A 468 -9.33 5.29 22.82
CA ARG A 468 -9.82 4.97 24.17
C ARG A 468 -8.64 4.71 25.11
N ARG A 469 -8.90 4.85 26.42
CA ARG A 469 -8.03 4.27 27.46
C ARG A 469 -8.43 2.80 27.64
N VAL A 470 -7.45 1.91 27.61
CA VAL A 470 -7.65 0.45 27.69
C VAL A 470 -7.37 -0.05 29.11
N ILE A 471 -6.31 0.46 29.71
CA ILE A 471 -5.86 0.22 31.08
C ILE A 471 -5.35 1.54 31.68
N ASP A 472 -5.30 1.59 33.01
CA ASP A 472 -4.73 2.73 33.71
C ASP A 472 -3.23 2.85 33.47
N GLU A 473 -2.69 4.07 33.59
CA GLU A 473 -1.27 4.37 33.34
C GLU A 473 -0.36 3.57 34.26
N GLN A 474 -0.68 3.51 35.54
CA GLN A 474 0.08 2.70 36.51
C GLN A 474 0.14 1.22 36.11
N VAL A 475 -0.96 0.67 35.59
CA VAL A 475 -1.02 -0.72 35.13
C VAL A 475 -0.17 -0.92 33.86
N ALA A 476 -0.14 0.08 32.98
CA ALA A 476 0.71 0.05 31.81
C ALA A 476 2.20 0.06 32.19
N ASP A 477 2.59 0.82 33.22
CA ASP A 477 3.96 0.85 33.77
C ASP A 477 4.33 -0.50 34.40
N GLU A 478 3.46 -1.08 35.23
CA GLU A 478 3.66 -2.41 35.80
C GLU A 478 3.82 -3.50 34.73
N LEU A 479 3.00 -3.46 33.67
CA LEU A 479 3.14 -4.33 32.52
C LEU A 479 4.46 -4.11 31.76
N SER A 480 4.88 -2.86 31.62
CA SER A 480 6.14 -2.51 30.95
C SER A 480 7.34 -3.08 31.72
N GLU A 481 7.36 -3.01 33.05
CA GLU A 481 8.39 -3.64 33.88
C GLU A 481 8.42 -5.17 33.72
N MET A 482 7.24 -5.82 33.69
CA MET A 482 7.16 -7.25 33.41
C MET A 482 7.71 -7.57 32.03
N LEU A 483 7.40 -6.77 30.99
CA LEU A 483 7.88 -6.96 29.63
C LEU A 483 9.38 -6.69 29.48
N VAL A 484 9.97 -5.82 30.30
CA VAL A 484 11.43 -5.64 30.40
C VAL A 484 12.08 -6.93 30.91
N SER A 485 11.48 -7.58 31.92
CA SER A 485 12.02 -8.84 32.45
C SER A 485 11.98 -10.01 31.42
N VAL A 486 11.03 -9.96 30.47
CA VAL A 486 10.99 -10.94 29.35
C VAL A 486 12.22 -10.84 28.45
N VAL A 487 12.74 -9.63 28.26
CA VAL A 487 13.93 -9.37 27.44
C VAL A 487 15.22 -9.55 28.25
N GLY A 488 15.12 -9.55 29.57
CA GLY A 488 16.24 -9.77 30.50
C GLY A 488 16.90 -11.16 30.39
N PRO A 489 17.98 -11.37 31.15
CA PRO A 489 18.79 -12.60 31.07
C PRO A 489 18.01 -13.89 31.29
N GLU A 490 17.02 -13.86 32.18
CA GLU A 490 16.17 -15.00 32.53
C GLU A 490 14.88 -15.10 31.72
N GLY A 491 14.63 -14.14 30.85
CA GLY A 491 13.42 -14.06 30.04
C GLY A 491 13.48 -14.91 28.78
N THR A 492 12.35 -14.98 28.09
CA THR A 492 12.18 -15.75 26.83
C THR A 492 12.68 -15.02 25.60
N ALA A 493 13.06 -13.74 25.70
CA ALA A 493 13.46 -12.88 24.59
C ALA A 493 14.84 -12.24 24.77
N ARG A 494 15.78 -12.91 25.41
CA ARG A 494 17.17 -12.42 25.61
C ARG A 494 17.83 -11.93 24.31
N SER A 495 17.48 -12.51 23.17
CA SER A 495 18.01 -12.15 21.86
C SER A 495 17.60 -10.73 21.39
N ALA A 496 16.54 -10.17 21.97
CA ALA A 496 16.09 -8.80 21.70
C ALA A 496 16.76 -7.73 22.60
N MET A 497 17.62 -8.16 23.55
CA MET A 497 18.30 -7.26 24.47
C MET A 497 19.29 -6.35 23.74
N ILE A 498 19.24 -5.04 24.06
CA ILE A 498 20.14 -4.02 23.53
C ILE A 498 20.95 -3.46 24.70
N GLN A 499 22.26 -3.55 24.60
CA GLN A 499 23.16 -3.09 25.66
C GLN A 499 23.02 -1.56 25.86
N GLY A 500 22.83 -1.11 27.09
CA GLY A 500 22.67 0.29 27.44
C GLY A 500 21.24 0.82 27.35
N TYR A 501 20.26 -0.04 26.97
CA TYR A 501 18.87 0.37 26.82
C TYR A 501 17.90 -0.66 27.37
N GLN A 502 16.85 -0.21 28.04
CA GLN A 502 15.77 -1.08 28.45
C GLN A 502 14.79 -1.29 27.30
N VAL A 503 14.58 -2.55 26.96
CA VAL A 503 13.61 -2.99 25.94
C VAL A 503 12.50 -3.75 26.66
N ALA A 504 11.26 -3.39 26.38
CA ALA A 504 10.08 -4.14 26.82
C ALA A 504 9.49 -4.90 25.62
N GLY A 505 9.14 -6.16 25.79
CA GLY A 505 8.55 -6.91 24.69
C GLY A 505 8.13 -8.32 25.03
N LYS A 506 7.46 -8.98 24.07
CA LYS A 506 6.92 -10.33 24.24
C LYS A 506 7.12 -11.16 22.97
N THR A 507 7.62 -12.37 23.15
CA THR A 507 7.69 -13.40 22.09
C THR A 507 6.35 -14.08 21.90
N GLY A 508 6.07 -14.47 20.66
CA GLY A 508 5.02 -15.41 20.28
C GLY A 508 5.59 -16.55 19.45
N THR A 509 5.07 -17.73 19.64
CA THR A 509 5.30 -18.89 18.77
C THR A 509 4.03 -19.70 18.77
N THR A 510 3.39 -19.83 17.62
CA THR A 510 2.10 -20.50 17.51
C THR A 510 2.11 -21.50 16.38
N GLN A 511 1.64 -22.70 16.66
CA GLN A 511 1.45 -23.74 15.65
C GLN A 511 0.31 -23.34 14.70
N LYS A 512 0.48 -23.58 13.40
CA LYS A 512 -0.59 -23.39 12.43
C LYS A 512 -1.59 -24.54 12.47
N ILE A 513 -2.83 -24.22 12.18
CA ILE A 513 -3.88 -25.23 12.01
C ILE A 513 -3.89 -25.64 10.55
N ILE A 514 -3.57 -26.90 10.28
CA ILE A 514 -3.61 -27.52 8.95
C ILE A 514 -4.57 -28.70 9.05
N ASP A 515 -5.55 -28.76 8.17
CA ASP A 515 -6.60 -29.80 8.14
C ASP A 515 -7.31 -29.98 9.49
N GLY A 516 -7.56 -28.83 10.18
CA GLY A 516 -8.25 -28.82 11.48
C GLY A 516 -7.42 -29.26 12.69
N LYS A 517 -6.11 -29.48 12.52
CA LYS A 517 -5.20 -29.91 13.60
C LYS A 517 -4.00 -28.97 13.71
N TYR A 518 -3.50 -28.80 14.94
CA TYR A 518 -2.23 -28.07 15.15
C TYR A 518 -1.06 -28.86 14.54
N SER A 519 -0.31 -28.18 13.66
CA SER A 519 0.88 -28.74 13.03
C SER A 519 2.08 -28.68 13.98
N ASN A 520 2.88 -29.74 14.02
CA ASN A 520 4.14 -29.74 14.77
C ASN A 520 5.31 -29.12 14.00
N THR A 521 5.15 -28.88 12.70
CA THR A 521 6.21 -28.42 11.79
C THR A 521 5.99 -27.01 11.25
N HIS A 522 4.73 -26.55 11.18
CA HIS A 522 4.36 -25.25 10.65
C HIS A 522 3.92 -24.33 11.79
N HIS A 523 4.60 -23.20 11.92
CA HIS A 523 4.33 -22.26 13.00
C HIS A 523 4.62 -20.83 12.58
N VAL A 524 4.05 -19.89 13.32
CA VAL A 524 4.31 -18.46 13.19
C VAL A 524 5.21 -18.02 14.35
N ALA A 525 6.34 -17.42 14.05
CA ALA A 525 7.24 -16.82 15.00
C ALA A 525 7.03 -15.31 15.07
N SER A 526 6.85 -14.75 16.26
CA SER A 526 6.61 -13.32 16.40
C SER A 526 7.32 -12.71 17.61
N PHE A 527 7.56 -11.41 17.52
CA PHE A 527 7.98 -10.57 18.64
C PHE A 527 7.33 -9.19 18.50
N SER A 528 6.77 -8.69 19.58
CA SER A 528 6.27 -7.32 19.65
C SER A 528 6.85 -6.64 20.89
N GLY A 529 7.39 -5.44 20.74
CA GLY A 529 8.05 -4.74 21.84
C GLY A 529 8.31 -3.28 21.51
N PHE A 530 8.80 -2.54 22.50
CA PHE A 530 9.07 -1.11 22.41
C PHE A 530 10.34 -0.72 23.16
N PHE A 531 10.87 0.43 22.80
CA PHE A 531 12.08 1.00 23.42
C PHE A 531 12.11 2.53 23.31
N PRO A 532 12.82 3.24 24.22
CA PRO A 532 13.18 2.77 25.55
C PRO A 532 11.93 2.42 26.35
N ALA A 533 12.02 1.50 27.32
CA ALA A 533 10.84 1.03 28.06
C ALA A 533 10.19 2.11 28.93
N ASP A 534 10.98 3.02 29.45
CA ASP A 534 10.55 4.14 30.33
C ASP A 534 10.01 5.36 29.57
N ASN A 535 10.41 5.53 28.33
CA ASN A 535 9.96 6.64 27.46
C ASN A 535 9.84 6.14 26.02
N PRO A 536 8.83 5.35 25.72
CA PRO A 536 8.72 4.66 24.44
C PRO A 536 8.71 5.63 23.26
N ARG A 537 9.69 5.44 22.35
CA ARG A 537 9.85 6.21 21.11
C ARG A 537 9.44 5.43 19.88
N ALA A 538 9.53 4.11 19.96
CA ALA A 538 9.09 3.24 18.87
C ALA A 538 8.59 1.89 19.42
N VAL A 539 7.52 1.41 18.82
CA VAL A 539 7.02 0.03 18.92
C VAL A 539 7.38 -0.69 17.64
N ILE A 540 7.92 -1.90 17.75
CA ILE A 540 8.25 -2.76 16.60
C ILE A 540 7.57 -4.10 16.79
N THR A 541 6.87 -4.54 15.76
CA THR A 541 6.27 -5.88 15.70
C THR A 541 6.83 -6.62 14.50
N VAL A 542 7.39 -7.79 14.73
CA VAL A 542 7.94 -8.70 13.71
C VAL A 542 7.13 -9.99 13.74
N VAL A 543 6.60 -10.40 12.60
CA VAL A 543 5.87 -11.65 12.41
C VAL A 543 6.47 -12.39 11.22
N VAL A 544 6.88 -13.63 11.43
CA VAL A 544 7.51 -14.49 10.42
C VAL A 544 6.72 -15.79 10.32
N ASP A 545 6.16 -16.03 9.15
CA ASP A 545 5.33 -17.20 8.88
C ASP A 545 6.18 -18.34 8.34
N GLU A 546 6.19 -19.46 9.05
CA GLU A 546 6.93 -20.70 8.71
C GLU A 546 8.44 -20.49 8.47
N PRO A 547 9.19 -19.89 9.41
CA PRO A 547 10.64 -19.76 9.25
C PRO A 547 11.33 -21.12 9.25
N LYS A 548 12.15 -21.38 8.25
CA LYS A 548 12.95 -22.62 8.14
C LYS A 548 14.32 -22.43 8.78
N MET A 549 14.57 -23.19 9.85
CA MET A 549 15.87 -23.17 10.54
C MET A 549 16.79 -24.24 9.98
N LYS A 550 18.09 -23.92 9.91
CA LYS A 550 19.12 -24.92 9.59
C LYS A 550 19.03 -26.11 10.57
N LYS A 551 19.26 -27.33 10.09
CA LYS A 551 19.24 -28.61 10.87
C LYS A 551 17.86 -29.01 11.42
N GLY A 552 16.73 -28.61 10.80
CA GLY A 552 15.38 -29.04 11.21
C GLY A 552 14.91 -28.52 12.57
N ARG A 553 15.59 -27.52 13.15
CA ARG A 553 15.12 -26.85 14.38
C ARG A 553 13.91 -25.98 14.08
N LEU A 554 13.02 -25.85 15.06
CA LEU A 554 11.90 -24.93 14.96
C LEU A 554 12.38 -23.48 15.18
N GLY A 555 11.95 -22.56 14.30
CA GLY A 555 12.23 -21.13 14.44
C GLY A 555 11.27 -20.48 15.43
N TYR A 556 11.67 -20.37 16.68
CA TYR A 556 10.87 -19.71 17.71
C TYR A 556 10.92 -18.17 17.59
N GLY A 557 9.91 -17.48 18.15
CA GLY A 557 9.89 -16.01 18.18
C GLY A 557 11.15 -15.40 18.78
N GLY A 558 11.70 -16.01 19.84
CA GLY A 558 12.95 -15.58 20.46
C GLY A 558 14.19 -15.80 19.58
N SER A 559 14.22 -16.76 18.66
CA SER A 559 15.38 -17.05 17.81
C SER A 559 15.33 -16.40 16.42
N VAL A 560 14.15 -16.03 15.95
CA VAL A 560 13.93 -15.42 14.62
C VAL A 560 13.52 -13.95 14.74
N ALA A 561 12.39 -13.68 15.42
CA ALA A 561 11.82 -12.33 15.47
C ALA A 561 12.54 -11.41 16.49
N GLY A 562 13.04 -11.95 17.59
CA GLY A 562 13.81 -11.19 18.59
C GLY A 562 15.09 -10.54 18.05
N PRO A 563 15.98 -11.28 17.36
CA PRO A 563 17.16 -10.71 16.71
C PRO A 563 16.81 -9.60 15.70
N SER A 564 15.73 -9.79 14.93
CA SER A 564 15.28 -8.81 13.96
C SER A 564 14.78 -7.52 14.60
N PHE A 565 14.03 -7.63 15.71
CA PHE A 565 13.69 -6.47 16.54
C PHE A 565 14.96 -5.73 16.99
N LYS A 566 15.95 -6.45 17.56
CA LYS A 566 17.21 -5.87 18.00
C LYS A 566 17.94 -5.12 16.87
N ASN A 567 18.04 -5.72 15.69
CA ASN A 567 18.73 -5.13 14.54
C ASN A 567 18.07 -3.81 14.13
N ILE A 568 16.74 -3.77 14.03
CA ILE A 568 16.00 -2.55 13.70
C ILE A 568 16.16 -1.52 14.82
N ALA A 569 15.88 -1.90 16.08
CA ALA A 569 15.90 -1.02 17.23
C ALA A 569 17.28 -0.38 17.46
N SER A 570 18.36 -1.15 17.32
CA SER A 570 19.73 -0.62 17.48
C SER A 570 20.06 0.48 16.47
N ARG A 571 19.59 0.36 15.24
CA ARG A 571 19.76 1.37 14.20
C ARG A 571 18.87 2.60 14.44
N LEU A 572 17.64 2.38 14.92
CA LEU A 572 16.71 3.45 15.25
C LEU A 572 17.17 4.26 16.48
N ILE A 573 17.78 3.66 17.46
CA ILE A 573 18.39 4.32 18.61
C ILE A 573 19.36 5.41 18.14
N THR A 574 20.28 5.05 17.26
CA THR A 574 21.24 6.01 16.69
C THR A 574 20.55 7.10 15.86
N TYR A 575 19.62 6.70 15.00
CA TYR A 575 18.90 7.61 14.11
C TYR A 575 18.01 8.62 14.85
N LEU A 576 17.32 8.17 15.91
CA LEU A 576 16.46 9.01 16.74
C LEU A 576 17.22 9.78 17.83
N GLY A 577 18.53 9.59 17.93
CA GLY A 577 19.37 10.25 18.93
C GLY A 577 19.03 9.87 20.38
N ILE A 578 18.55 8.61 20.60
CA ILE A 578 18.17 8.15 21.93
C ILE A 578 19.42 7.90 22.77
N GLN A 579 19.52 8.58 23.91
CA GLN A 579 20.67 8.45 24.81
C GLN A 579 20.54 7.20 25.69
N PRO A 580 21.66 6.49 25.96
CA PRO A 580 21.66 5.37 26.89
C PRO A 580 21.47 5.86 28.34
N ARG A 581 20.93 5.01 29.20
CA ARG A 581 20.74 5.34 30.61
C ARG A 581 22.08 5.36 31.37
N PRO A 582 22.30 6.33 32.30
CA PRO A 582 23.53 6.39 33.10
C PRO A 582 23.82 5.12 33.93
N LYS A 583 22.80 4.51 34.54
CA LYS A 583 22.93 3.26 35.30
C LYS A 583 23.41 2.06 34.46
N GLU A 584 23.01 2.01 33.21
CA GLU A 584 23.39 0.92 32.30
C GLU A 584 24.75 1.17 31.66
N LEU A 585 25.20 2.42 31.58
CA LEU A 585 26.57 2.78 31.22
C LEU A 585 27.59 2.36 32.27
N SER A 586 27.25 2.43 33.56
CA SER A 586 28.13 1.96 34.63
C SER A 586 28.35 0.42 34.56
N LEU A 587 27.28 -0.36 34.34
CA LEU A 587 27.36 -1.81 34.15
C LEU A 587 28.22 -2.21 32.94
N ILE A 588 28.14 -1.44 31.85
CA ILE A 588 28.98 -1.65 30.67
C ILE A 588 30.46 -1.35 30.96
N ARG A 589 30.71 -0.29 31.72
CA ARG A 589 32.07 0.09 32.13
C ARG A 589 32.70 -0.95 33.05
N ASP A 590 31.92 -1.45 34.03
CA ASP A 590 32.39 -2.46 34.98
C ASP A 590 32.64 -3.81 34.30
N GLN A 591 31.82 -4.23 33.36
CA GLN A 591 32.04 -5.42 32.54
C GLN A 591 33.28 -5.33 31.62
N LYS A 592 33.58 -4.12 31.07
CA LYS A 592 34.78 -3.91 30.24
C LYS A 592 36.07 -3.77 31.04
N LEU A 593 35.96 -3.32 32.27
CA LEU A 593 37.11 -3.13 33.17
C LEU A 593 37.41 -4.37 34.02
N GLY A 594 36.61 -5.44 33.96
CA GLY A 594 36.83 -6.69 34.70
C GLY A 594 36.71 -6.54 36.22
N LEU A 595 35.96 -5.51 36.69
CA LEU A 595 35.62 -5.26 38.08
C LEU A 595 34.27 -5.89 38.46
#